data_fe4c6765fef73a47d20b750077dc7515
#
_entry.id   fe4c6765fef73a47d20b750077dc7515
#
_cell.length_a   1.000
_cell.length_b   1.000
_cell.length_c   1.000
_cell.angle_alpha   90.00
_cell.angle_beta   90.00
_cell.angle_gamma   90.00
#
_symmetry.space_group_name_H-M   'P 1'
#
loop_
_entity.id
_entity.type
_entity.pdbx_description
1 polymer ?
#
loop_
_entity_poly.entity_id
_entity_poly.type
_entity_poly.pdbx_seq_one_letter_code
_entity_poly.pdbx_strand_id
1 'polypeptide(L)'
;MGIINFNCVFIFRSNPGCFEASLRANLISVSVLIYGLGPHFGCSATSNSILDRAIDSEDAQHQDFLRLEHVEGYHELSAKTKIFFSTAVAKWDAEFYVKVDDDVHVNLGTLAATLARHRSKPRVYIGCMKSGPVLSQKSVKYHEPEYWKFGEGGNKYFRHATGQIYAISKDIATYISINQPLLHKYANEDVSLGSWLIGLEVEHIDDRNMCCGTPPDCEWKAQAGNVCVASFDWSCSGICKSVEKIKFVHERCGEGEGAVWSALF
;
A
#
# COMPACT_ATOMS: atom_id res chain seq x y z
N MET A 1 -5.67 16.52 -16.02
CA MET A 1 -5.23 16.64 -14.62
C MET A 1 -4.81 15.27 -14.18
N GLY A 2 -3.51 14.98 -14.21
CA GLY A 2 -2.96 13.70 -13.79
C GLY A 2 -2.99 13.63 -12.27
N ILE A 3 -3.66 12.63 -11.75
CA ILE A 3 -3.63 12.32 -10.32
C ILE A 3 -2.25 11.74 -10.05
N ILE A 4 -1.46 12.46 -9.27
CA ILE A 4 -0.20 11.95 -8.74
C ILE A 4 -0.59 10.99 -7.61
N ASN A 5 -0.46 9.69 -7.85
CA ASN A 5 -0.66 8.70 -6.81
C ASN A 5 0.55 8.72 -5.87
N PHE A 6 0.39 9.33 -4.72
CA PHE A 6 1.32 9.17 -3.60
C PHE A 6 0.97 7.86 -2.90
N ASN A 7 1.94 6.99 -2.73
CA ASN A 7 1.76 5.78 -1.93
C ASN A 7 2.43 6.00 -0.57
N CYS A 8 1.64 5.98 0.50
CA CYS A 8 2.16 5.95 1.86
C CYS A 8 2.58 4.53 2.22
N VAL A 9 3.65 4.38 2.95
CA VAL A 9 4.11 3.09 3.43
C VAL A 9 4.39 3.13 4.90
N PHE A 10 3.82 2.17 5.60
CA PHE A 10 4.06 1.96 7.01
C PHE A 10 5.03 0.82 7.19
N ILE A 11 6.06 1.04 8.00
CA ILE A 11 7.07 0.04 8.34
C ILE A 11 6.92 -0.27 9.82
N PHE A 12 6.61 -1.52 10.15
CA PHE A 12 6.44 -1.97 11.52
C PHE A 12 7.70 -2.67 12.01
N ARG A 13 8.29 -2.15 13.08
CA ARG A 13 9.49 -2.67 13.74
C ARG A 13 9.22 -3.05 15.18
N SER A 14 9.88 -4.09 15.65
CA SER A 14 9.76 -4.60 17.02
C SER A 14 10.92 -4.25 17.95
N ASN A 15 11.83 -3.33 17.62
CA ASN A 15 13.05 -3.13 18.40
C ASN A 15 13.18 -1.72 19.03
N PRO A 16 13.52 -1.58 20.34
CA PRO A 16 13.52 -0.31 21.08
C PRO A 16 14.77 0.58 20.89
N GLY A 17 15.60 0.36 19.88
CA GLY A 17 16.98 0.86 19.85
C GLY A 17 17.38 1.87 18.78
N CYS A 18 16.51 2.44 17.94
CA CYS A 18 16.91 3.50 17.00
C CYS A 18 15.93 4.66 16.98
N PHE A 19 16.44 5.79 17.41
CA PHE A 19 15.84 7.11 17.40
C PHE A 19 16.04 7.79 16.05
N GLU A 20 14.99 8.29 15.44
CA GLU A 20 14.75 9.70 15.13
C GLU A 20 13.46 9.84 14.32
N ALA A 21 12.63 10.52 14.72
CA ALA A 21 11.67 11.57 14.77
C ALA A 21 10.42 11.17 15.54
N SER A 22 10.41 11.66 16.75
CA SER A 22 9.27 12.11 17.55
C SER A 22 7.92 11.36 17.47
N LEU A 23 7.89 10.11 17.90
CA LEU A 23 6.73 9.48 18.51
C LEU A 23 7.23 8.34 19.42
N ARG A 24 7.55 8.70 20.67
CA ARG A 24 7.96 7.73 21.69
C ARG A 24 6.74 7.03 22.30
N ALA A 25 6.53 5.79 21.96
CA ALA A 25 5.94 4.82 22.89
C ALA A 25 6.64 3.48 22.71
N ASN A 26 6.99 2.87 23.80
CA ASN A 26 7.70 1.60 23.87
C ASN A 26 7.04 0.55 22.99
N LEU A 27 7.84 -0.04 22.09
CA LEU A 27 7.68 -1.33 21.42
C LEU A 27 7.29 -1.40 19.93
N ILE A 28 6.75 -0.36 19.28
CA ILE A 28 6.65 -0.35 17.81
C ILE A 28 7.03 1.02 17.27
N SER A 29 8.02 1.06 16.39
CA SER A 29 8.28 2.22 15.53
C SER A 29 7.45 2.07 14.27
N VAL A 30 6.51 2.98 14.04
CA VAL A 30 5.85 3.14 12.75
C VAL A 30 6.58 4.26 12.02
N SER A 31 7.24 3.93 10.92
CA SER A 31 7.78 4.94 10.01
C SER A 31 6.83 5.09 8.84
N VAL A 32 6.25 6.26 8.68
CA VAL A 32 5.44 6.60 7.50
C VAL A 32 6.39 7.15 6.45
N LEU A 33 6.36 6.55 5.28
CA LEU A 33 7.14 6.99 4.15
C LEU A 33 6.21 7.34 3.01
N ILE A 34 6.23 8.60 2.64
CA ILE A 34 5.48 9.11 1.50
C ILE A 34 6.40 9.06 0.28
N TYR A 35 5.90 8.50 -0.82
CA TYR A 35 6.63 8.45 -2.06
C TYR A 35 6.46 9.72 -2.85
N GLY A 36 7.56 10.40 -3.10
CA GLY A 36 7.63 11.48 -4.06
C GLY A 36 8.39 11.06 -5.31
N LEU A 37 8.05 11.67 -6.42
CA LEU A 37 8.74 11.58 -7.70
C LEU A 37 10.07 12.30 -7.64
N GLY A 38 11.20 11.64 -7.88
CA GLY A 38 12.50 12.30 -8.01
C GLY A 38 12.86 12.57 -9.46
N PRO A 39 13.42 13.74 -9.78
CA PRO A 39 13.95 14.00 -11.09
C PRO A 39 15.42 13.55 -11.17
N HIS A 40 15.71 12.40 -11.75
CA HIS A 40 17.02 12.20 -12.40
C HIS A 40 16.98 11.04 -13.39
N PHE A 41 17.38 11.39 -14.59
CA PHE A 41 17.66 10.66 -15.81
C PHE A 41 16.51 10.46 -16.80
N GLY A 42 16.48 11.38 -17.77
CA GLY A 42 16.19 11.14 -19.18
C GLY A 42 14.83 10.57 -19.54
N CYS A 43 13.90 11.42 -19.83
CA CYS A 43 12.51 11.25 -20.26
C CYS A 43 11.49 11.35 -19.13
N SER A 44 11.59 12.40 -18.37
CA SER A 44 10.52 12.86 -17.52
C SER A 44 9.47 13.56 -18.38
N ALA A 45 8.20 13.25 -18.17
CA ALA A 45 7.12 14.12 -18.63
C ALA A 45 7.16 15.50 -17.96
N THR A 46 8.08 15.73 -17.00
CA THR A 46 8.10 16.92 -16.17
C THR A 46 9.46 17.29 -15.59
N SER A 47 10.54 17.24 -16.38
CA SER A 47 11.79 17.82 -15.88
C SER A 47 11.60 19.30 -15.52
N ASN A 48 11.73 19.65 -14.24
CA ASN A 48 11.54 21.02 -13.71
C ASN A 48 10.09 21.54 -13.70
N SER A 49 9.09 20.69 -13.49
CA SER A 49 7.72 21.15 -13.41
C SER A 49 7.43 21.90 -12.11
N ILE A 50 6.33 22.64 -12.09
CA ILE A 50 5.81 23.31 -10.87
C ILE A 50 5.59 22.27 -9.76
N LEU A 51 5.21 21.05 -10.13
CA LEU A 51 4.98 19.93 -9.19
C LEU A 51 6.28 19.42 -8.57
N ASP A 52 7.37 19.28 -9.35
CA ASP A 52 8.65 18.83 -8.80
C ASP A 52 9.16 19.82 -7.74
N ARG A 53 9.04 21.12 -8.01
CA ARG A 53 9.41 22.16 -7.03
C ARG A 53 8.53 22.17 -5.78
N ALA A 54 7.25 21.87 -5.92
CA ALA A 54 6.35 21.74 -4.78
C ALA A 54 6.73 20.54 -3.90
N ILE A 55 7.02 19.38 -4.52
CA ILE A 55 7.51 18.17 -3.84
C ILE A 55 8.87 18.44 -3.16
N ASP A 56 9.81 19.11 -3.84
CA ASP A 56 11.10 19.47 -3.25
C ASP A 56 10.95 20.38 -2.02
N SER A 57 10.01 21.31 -2.08
CA SER A 57 9.69 22.22 -0.97
C SER A 57 9.08 21.47 0.22
N GLU A 58 8.19 20.52 -0.05
CA GLU A 58 7.56 19.69 0.97
C GLU A 58 8.57 18.72 1.60
N ASP A 59 9.40 18.07 0.78
CA ASP A 59 10.47 17.17 1.26
C ASP A 59 11.50 17.94 2.11
N ALA A 60 11.86 19.16 1.71
CA ALA A 60 12.76 20.00 2.53
C ALA A 60 12.16 20.36 3.91
N GLN A 61 10.83 20.44 4.00
CA GLN A 61 10.12 20.76 5.24
C GLN A 61 9.90 19.54 6.14
N HIS A 62 9.54 18.39 5.57
CA HIS A 62 9.07 17.23 6.32
C HIS A 62 10.07 16.06 6.35
N GLN A 63 10.93 15.94 5.34
CA GLN A 63 11.97 14.90 5.21
C GLN A 63 11.41 13.46 5.30
N ASP A 64 10.19 13.27 4.80
CA ASP A 64 9.46 12.01 4.87
C ASP A 64 9.26 11.34 3.50
N PHE A 65 9.85 11.90 2.43
CA PHE A 65 9.83 11.30 1.10
C PHE A 65 10.92 10.24 0.90
N LEU A 66 10.52 9.10 0.34
CA LEU A 66 11.43 8.15 -0.27
C LEU A 66 11.39 8.33 -1.79
N ARG A 67 12.45 8.93 -2.34
CA ARG A 67 12.56 9.07 -3.80
C ARG A 67 13.11 7.79 -4.40
N LEU A 68 12.39 7.27 -5.40
CA LEU A 68 12.80 6.11 -6.17
C LEU A 68 13.29 6.57 -7.55
N GLU A 69 14.37 5.95 -8.04
CA GLU A 69 14.83 6.15 -9.42
C GLU A 69 13.90 5.40 -10.38
N HIS A 70 12.81 6.05 -10.75
CA HIS A 70 11.77 5.44 -11.56
C HIS A 70 10.98 6.50 -12.34
N VAL A 71 10.61 6.16 -13.59
CA VAL A 71 9.73 7.00 -14.43
C VAL A 71 8.29 6.70 -14.07
N GLU A 72 7.55 7.74 -13.73
CA GLU A 72 6.14 7.58 -13.38
C GLU A 72 5.25 7.34 -14.58
N GLY A 73 4.27 6.46 -14.39
CA GLY A 73 3.23 6.18 -15.36
C GLY A 73 2.30 5.08 -14.87
N TYR A 74 1.06 5.09 -15.34
CA TYR A 74 0.09 4.08 -14.94
C TYR A 74 0.58 2.64 -15.20
N HIS A 75 1.21 2.40 -16.34
CA HIS A 75 1.75 1.08 -16.71
C HIS A 75 3.08 0.75 -16.00
N GLU A 76 3.61 1.67 -15.23
CA GLU A 76 4.87 1.51 -14.49
C GLU A 76 4.66 1.24 -13.00
N LEU A 77 3.42 1.20 -12.52
CA LEU A 77 3.08 0.94 -11.11
C LEU A 77 3.63 -0.42 -10.63
N SER A 78 3.59 -1.45 -11.48
CA SER A 78 4.15 -2.77 -11.15
C SER A 78 5.68 -2.72 -10.99
N ALA A 79 6.39 -1.93 -11.80
CA ALA A 79 7.82 -1.71 -11.65
C ALA A 79 8.12 -0.90 -10.39
N LYS A 80 7.36 0.16 -10.14
CA LYS A 80 7.46 0.97 -8.92
C LYS A 80 7.30 0.12 -7.65
N THR A 81 6.32 -0.77 -7.62
CA THR A 81 6.09 -1.68 -6.50
C THR A 81 7.29 -2.60 -6.23
N LYS A 82 7.94 -3.15 -7.28
CA LYS A 82 9.17 -3.94 -7.12
C LYS A 82 10.32 -3.13 -6.54
N ILE A 83 10.59 -1.97 -7.14
CA ILE A 83 11.67 -1.07 -6.70
C ILE A 83 11.43 -0.64 -5.26
N PHE A 84 10.17 -0.34 -4.93
CA PHE A 84 9.81 0.03 -3.57
C PHE A 84 10.16 -1.05 -2.55
N PHE A 85 9.63 -2.26 -2.68
CA PHE A 85 9.90 -3.33 -1.72
C PHE A 85 11.39 -3.64 -1.62
N SER A 86 12.11 -3.61 -2.76
CA SER A 86 13.56 -3.78 -2.79
C SER A 86 14.29 -2.69 -1.99
N THR A 87 13.91 -1.43 -2.18
CA THR A 87 14.49 -0.29 -1.46
C THR A 87 14.11 -0.31 0.02
N ALA A 88 12.86 -0.63 0.33
CA ALA A 88 12.37 -0.67 1.71
C ALA A 88 13.09 -1.75 2.53
N VAL A 89 13.25 -2.95 1.99
CA VAL A 89 13.99 -4.05 2.65
C VAL A 89 15.46 -3.68 2.86
N ALA A 90 16.08 -2.98 1.90
CA ALA A 90 17.48 -2.57 2.02
C ALA A 90 17.69 -1.47 3.08
N LYS A 91 16.70 -0.59 3.28
CA LYS A 91 16.82 0.56 4.18
C LYS A 91 16.31 0.28 5.60
N TRP A 92 15.27 -0.53 5.74
CA TRP A 92 14.58 -0.74 7.02
C TRP A 92 14.39 -2.20 7.33
N ASP A 93 14.79 -2.58 8.53
CA ASP A 93 14.49 -3.89 9.08
C ASP A 93 13.11 -3.86 9.73
N ALA A 94 12.13 -4.51 9.11
CA ALA A 94 10.74 -4.54 9.56
C ALA A 94 10.16 -5.94 9.44
N GLU A 95 9.16 -6.26 10.26
CA GLU A 95 8.45 -7.54 10.18
C GLU A 95 7.41 -7.56 9.06
N PHE A 96 6.77 -6.40 8.83
CA PHE A 96 5.81 -6.18 7.77
C PHE A 96 6.12 -4.90 7.00
N TYR A 97 5.85 -4.94 5.71
CA TYR A 97 5.87 -3.79 4.80
C TYR A 97 4.46 -3.59 4.27
N VAL A 98 3.92 -2.40 4.46
CA VAL A 98 2.55 -2.06 4.10
C VAL A 98 2.55 -1.04 2.97
N LYS A 99 1.85 -1.35 1.88
CA LYS A 99 1.54 -0.39 0.82
C LYS A 99 0.16 0.18 1.07
N VAL A 100 0.04 1.49 0.98
CA VAL A 100 -1.23 2.23 1.10
C VAL A 100 -1.27 3.29 0.01
N ASP A 101 -2.44 3.50 -0.60
CA ASP A 101 -2.67 4.65 -1.48
C ASP A 101 -2.93 5.92 -0.66
N ASP A 102 -2.60 7.08 -1.22
CA ASP A 102 -2.70 8.40 -0.54
C ASP A 102 -4.14 8.88 -0.33
N ASP A 103 -5.08 8.24 -0.96
CA ASP A 103 -6.52 8.49 -0.83
C ASP A 103 -7.25 7.42 0.00
N VAL A 104 -6.55 6.75 0.90
CA VAL A 104 -7.07 5.74 1.83
C VAL A 104 -6.94 6.22 3.26
N HIS A 105 -8.02 6.18 4.03
CA HIS A 105 -7.97 6.42 5.47
C HIS A 105 -7.52 5.16 6.21
N VAL A 106 -6.53 5.25 7.10
CA VAL A 106 -6.00 4.13 7.87
C VAL A 106 -6.02 4.41 9.36
N ASN A 107 -6.53 3.45 10.13
CA ASN A 107 -6.44 3.40 11.59
C ASN A 107 -5.17 2.66 12.00
N LEU A 108 -4.13 3.40 12.36
CA LEU A 108 -2.78 2.89 12.56
C LEU A 108 -2.67 1.89 13.72
N GLY A 109 -3.34 2.15 14.84
CA GLY A 109 -3.35 1.25 15.98
C GLY A 109 -4.06 -0.06 15.66
N THR A 110 -5.19 0.01 14.94
CA THR A 110 -5.93 -1.16 14.48
C THR A 110 -5.13 -1.96 13.45
N LEU A 111 -4.42 -1.28 12.52
CA LEU A 111 -3.52 -1.93 11.58
C LEU A 111 -2.38 -2.64 12.32
N ALA A 112 -1.71 -1.96 13.24
CA ALA A 112 -0.63 -2.52 14.03
C ALA A 112 -1.06 -3.76 14.82
N ALA A 113 -2.21 -3.69 15.50
CA ALA A 113 -2.78 -4.83 16.24
C ALA A 113 -3.14 -5.99 15.30
N THR A 114 -3.61 -5.70 14.09
CA THR A 114 -3.88 -6.72 13.06
C THR A 114 -2.60 -7.43 12.63
N LEU A 115 -1.55 -6.69 12.31
CA LEU A 115 -0.27 -7.26 11.88
C LEU A 115 0.41 -8.05 13.00
N ALA A 116 0.34 -7.57 14.26
CA ALA A 116 0.91 -8.24 15.41
C ALA A 116 0.39 -9.67 15.61
N ARG A 117 -0.88 -9.94 15.29
CA ARG A 117 -1.48 -11.29 15.36
C ARG A 117 -0.82 -12.31 14.42
N HIS A 118 -0.14 -11.82 13.40
CA HIS A 118 0.48 -12.66 12.36
C HIS A 118 2.01 -12.62 12.38
N ARG A 119 2.59 -11.96 13.36
CA ARG A 119 4.03 -11.70 13.47
C ARG A 119 4.88 -12.97 13.47
N SER A 120 4.40 -14.04 14.10
CA SER A 120 5.13 -15.30 14.19
C SER A 120 5.01 -16.21 12.95
N LYS A 121 4.19 -15.81 11.98
CA LYS A 121 3.93 -16.61 10.78
C LYS A 121 4.85 -16.18 9.64
N PRO A 122 5.50 -17.14 8.96
CA PRO A 122 6.26 -16.83 7.76
C PRO A 122 5.34 -16.63 6.55
N ARG A 123 5.83 -15.90 5.58
CA ARG A 123 5.22 -15.73 4.25
C ARG A 123 3.74 -15.32 4.29
N VAL A 124 3.45 -14.24 5.01
CA VAL A 124 2.10 -13.71 5.17
C VAL A 124 1.85 -12.58 4.19
N TYR A 125 0.71 -12.65 3.50
CA TYR A 125 0.16 -11.59 2.66
C TYR A 125 -1.25 -11.26 3.14
N ILE A 126 -1.43 -10.07 3.71
CA ILE A 126 -2.67 -9.62 4.34
C ILE A 126 -3.29 -8.50 3.53
N GLY A 127 -4.58 -8.55 3.30
CA GLY A 127 -5.34 -7.49 2.65
C GLY A 127 -6.78 -7.91 2.39
N CYS A 128 -7.55 -7.06 1.78
CA CYS A 128 -8.87 -7.42 1.26
C CYS A 128 -8.69 -8.24 -0.01
N MET A 129 -8.72 -9.57 0.12
CA MET A 129 -8.39 -10.47 -0.98
C MET A 129 -9.51 -10.56 -2.01
N LYS A 130 -9.12 -10.54 -3.26
CA LYS A 130 -10.01 -10.68 -4.42
C LYS A 130 -9.42 -11.62 -5.47
N SER A 131 -10.30 -12.11 -6.33
CA SER A 131 -9.97 -12.79 -7.57
C SER A 131 -11.13 -12.49 -8.51
N GLY A 132 -10.93 -11.61 -9.47
CA GLY A 132 -11.94 -11.14 -10.39
C GLY A 132 -11.70 -11.62 -11.82
N PRO A 133 -12.63 -11.35 -12.75
CA PRO A 133 -12.41 -11.63 -14.16
C PRO A 133 -11.23 -10.80 -14.70
N VAL A 134 -10.49 -11.40 -15.62
CA VAL A 134 -9.41 -10.71 -16.32
C VAL A 134 -9.99 -9.63 -17.23
N LEU A 135 -9.45 -8.43 -17.17
CA LEU A 135 -9.95 -7.28 -17.92
C LEU A 135 -9.39 -7.27 -19.34
N SER A 136 -9.90 -8.17 -20.20
CA SER A 136 -9.40 -8.38 -21.57
C SER A 136 -9.90 -7.36 -22.60
N GLN A 137 -10.89 -6.53 -22.26
CA GLN A 137 -11.46 -5.55 -23.18
C GLN A 137 -10.63 -4.26 -23.19
N LYS A 138 -10.19 -3.80 -24.35
CA LYS A 138 -9.38 -2.58 -24.53
C LYS A 138 -10.06 -1.28 -24.05
N SER A 139 -11.39 -1.29 -23.97
CA SER A 139 -12.17 -0.11 -23.56
C SER A 139 -12.26 0.09 -22.05
N VAL A 140 -11.87 -0.88 -21.23
CA VAL A 140 -11.94 -0.75 -19.77
C VAL A 140 -10.70 -0.07 -19.21
N LYS A 141 -10.86 0.72 -18.16
CA LYS A 141 -9.82 1.54 -17.53
C LYS A 141 -8.57 0.74 -17.14
N TYR A 142 -8.74 -0.49 -16.70
CA TYR A 142 -7.67 -1.35 -16.20
C TYR A 142 -7.42 -2.55 -17.13
N HIS A 143 -7.50 -2.31 -18.44
CA HIS A 143 -7.27 -3.34 -19.45
C HIS A 143 -5.93 -4.07 -19.22
N GLU A 144 -5.98 -5.40 -19.26
CA GLU A 144 -4.80 -6.27 -19.21
C GLU A 144 -4.40 -6.70 -20.63
N PRO A 145 -3.33 -6.15 -21.21
CA PRO A 145 -2.89 -6.49 -22.56
C PRO A 145 -2.48 -7.95 -22.72
N GLU A 146 -2.02 -8.56 -21.64
CA GLU A 146 -1.56 -9.95 -21.62
C GLU A 146 -2.61 -10.92 -21.04
N TYR A 147 -3.91 -10.60 -21.22
CA TYR A 147 -5.04 -11.37 -20.68
C TYR A 147 -4.97 -12.87 -21.02
N TRP A 148 -4.40 -13.24 -22.16
CA TRP A 148 -4.23 -14.61 -22.60
C TRP A 148 -3.32 -15.46 -21.70
N LYS A 149 -2.47 -14.86 -20.89
CA LYS A 149 -1.62 -15.55 -19.90
C LYS A 149 -2.42 -16.15 -18.74
N PHE A 150 -3.66 -15.73 -18.56
CA PHE A 150 -4.52 -16.18 -17.46
C PHE A 150 -5.42 -17.37 -17.84
N GLY A 151 -5.23 -17.96 -19.04
CA GLY A 151 -5.95 -19.14 -19.51
C GLY A 151 -7.24 -18.84 -20.27
N GLU A 152 -7.81 -19.88 -20.91
CA GLU A 152 -8.96 -19.77 -21.81
C GLU A 152 -10.31 -19.93 -21.10
N GLY A 153 -10.36 -20.65 -19.99
CA GLY A 153 -11.62 -21.04 -19.33
C GLY A 153 -11.92 -20.23 -18.07
N GLY A 154 -12.82 -19.25 -18.14
CA GLY A 154 -13.29 -18.52 -17.00
C GLY A 154 -12.25 -17.59 -16.39
N ASN A 155 -11.34 -17.10 -17.18
CA ASN A 155 -10.24 -16.19 -16.94
C ASN A 155 -10.39 -15.31 -15.69
N LYS A 156 -9.79 -15.76 -14.60
CA LYS A 156 -9.72 -15.00 -13.35
C LYS A 156 -8.27 -14.66 -13.02
N TYR A 157 -8.08 -13.48 -12.50
CA TYR A 157 -6.83 -13.12 -11.88
C TYR A 157 -6.50 -14.05 -10.71
N PHE A 158 -5.23 -14.25 -10.47
CA PHE A 158 -4.74 -14.90 -9.26
C PHE A 158 -5.22 -14.18 -8.02
N ARG A 159 -5.32 -14.89 -6.90
CA ARG A 159 -5.70 -14.28 -5.63
C ARG A 159 -4.69 -13.21 -5.24
N HIS A 160 -5.16 -11.99 -5.02
CA HIS A 160 -4.38 -10.84 -4.63
C HIS A 160 -5.22 -9.93 -3.73
N ALA A 161 -4.57 -9.07 -2.95
CA ALA A 161 -5.26 -8.02 -2.22
C ALA A 161 -5.65 -6.89 -3.18
N THR A 162 -6.62 -6.07 -2.78
CA THR A 162 -6.91 -4.82 -3.48
C THR A 162 -5.72 -3.87 -3.39
N GLY A 163 -5.45 -3.10 -4.44
CA GLY A 163 -4.30 -2.19 -4.51
C GLY A 163 -4.29 -1.08 -3.47
N GLN A 164 -5.45 -0.72 -2.89
CA GLN A 164 -5.59 0.40 -1.96
C GLN A 164 -4.76 0.24 -0.68
N ILE A 165 -4.76 -0.96 -0.11
CA ILE A 165 -3.94 -1.29 1.07
C ILE A 165 -3.68 -2.79 1.16
N TYR A 166 -2.44 -3.15 1.46
CA TYR A 166 -2.06 -4.50 1.81
C TYR A 166 -0.74 -4.52 2.59
N ALA A 167 -0.49 -5.62 3.29
CA ALA A 167 0.76 -5.88 4.00
C ALA A 167 1.38 -7.20 3.56
N ILE A 168 2.71 -7.22 3.46
CA ILE A 168 3.50 -8.43 3.24
C ILE A 168 4.56 -8.58 4.32
N SER A 169 4.83 -9.81 4.72
CA SER A 169 5.90 -10.13 5.67
C SER A 169 7.30 -9.89 5.08
N LYS A 170 8.29 -9.73 5.95
CA LYS A 170 9.68 -9.47 5.59
C LYS A 170 10.25 -10.46 4.58
N ASP A 171 9.97 -11.73 4.74
CA ASP A 171 10.47 -12.79 3.86
C ASP A 171 9.89 -12.70 2.45
N ILE A 172 8.61 -12.32 2.29
CA ILE A 172 8.02 -12.02 0.97
C ILE A 172 8.68 -10.78 0.36
N ALA A 173 8.83 -9.69 1.12
CA ALA A 173 9.47 -8.48 0.63
C ALA A 173 10.94 -8.75 0.22
N THR A 174 11.65 -9.58 0.97
CA THR A 174 13.01 -10.03 0.65
C THR A 174 13.04 -10.87 -0.63
N TYR A 175 12.07 -11.79 -0.79
CA TYR A 175 11.92 -12.57 -2.03
C TYR A 175 11.72 -11.66 -3.25
N ILE A 176 10.85 -10.65 -3.14
CA ILE A 176 10.63 -9.67 -4.22
C ILE A 176 11.93 -8.91 -4.53
N SER A 177 12.65 -8.47 -3.50
CA SER A 177 13.92 -7.76 -3.65
C SER A 177 14.96 -8.58 -4.43
N ILE A 178 15.17 -9.82 -4.04
CA ILE A 178 16.17 -10.71 -4.66
C ILE A 178 15.78 -11.06 -6.11
N ASN A 179 14.50 -11.28 -6.37
CA ASN A 179 14.02 -11.76 -7.65
C ASN A 179 13.49 -10.63 -8.57
N GLN A 180 13.66 -9.37 -8.19
CA GLN A 180 13.15 -8.21 -8.92
C GLN A 180 13.35 -8.28 -10.44
N PRO A 181 14.51 -8.69 -10.98
CA PRO A 181 14.74 -8.74 -12.43
C PRO A 181 13.89 -9.78 -13.15
N LEU A 182 13.46 -10.83 -12.45
CA LEU A 182 12.73 -11.97 -13.02
C LEU A 182 11.21 -11.84 -12.88
N LEU A 183 10.74 -11.01 -11.96
CA LEU A 183 9.32 -10.87 -11.66
C LEU A 183 8.59 -10.15 -12.78
N HIS A 184 7.58 -10.79 -13.34
CA HIS A 184 6.79 -10.25 -14.46
C HIS A 184 5.95 -9.04 -14.02
N LYS A 185 5.78 -8.08 -14.93
CA LYS A 185 4.93 -6.88 -14.73
C LYS A 185 3.65 -7.04 -15.53
N TYR A 186 2.52 -7.22 -14.87
CA TYR A 186 1.20 -7.07 -15.46
C TYR A 186 0.76 -5.60 -15.43
N ALA A 187 -0.34 -5.28 -16.11
CA ALA A 187 -0.85 -3.91 -16.19
C ALA A 187 -1.18 -3.31 -14.81
N ASN A 188 -1.65 -4.16 -13.87
CA ASN A 188 -1.97 -3.75 -12.51
C ASN A 188 -0.92 -4.27 -11.52
N GLU A 189 -0.51 -3.43 -10.58
CA GLU A 189 0.50 -3.76 -9.57
C GLU A 189 0.02 -4.81 -8.55
N ASP A 190 -1.24 -4.76 -8.18
CA ASP A 190 -1.86 -5.73 -7.28
C ASP A 190 -1.95 -7.13 -7.90
N VAL A 191 -2.31 -7.23 -9.19
CA VAL A 191 -2.26 -8.46 -9.97
C VAL A 191 -0.83 -8.97 -10.10
N SER A 192 0.12 -8.06 -10.37
CA SER A 192 1.54 -8.41 -10.46
C SER A 192 2.05 -9.02 -9.16
N LEU A 193 1.78 -8.39 -8.03
CA LEU A 193 2.15 -8.93 -6.72
C LEU A 193 1.55 -10.32 -6.49
N GLY A 194 0.25 -10.50 -6.73
CA GLY A 194 -0.39 -11.81 -6.63
C GLY A 194 0.28 -12.86 -7.49
N SER A 195 0.69 -12.50 -8.71
CA SER A 195 1.37 -13.41 -9.63
C SER A 195 2.77 -13.84 -9.15
N TRP A 196 3.52 -12.94 -8.50
CA TRP A 196 4.85 -13.25 -7.99
C TRP A 196 4.86 -14.27 -6.85
N LEU A 197 3.71 -14.43 -6.20
CA LEU A 197 3.54 -15.32 -5.06
C LEU A 197 3.00 -16.71 -5.44
N ILE A 198 2.63 -16.92 -6.71
CA ILE A 198 2.19 -18.22 -7.21
C ILE A 198 3.38 -19.20 -7.16
N GLY A 199 3.11 -20.36 -6.63
CA GLY A 199 4.17 -21.38 -6.44
C GLY A 199 4.98 -21.24 -5.16
N LEU A 200 4.70 -20.21 -4.36
CA LEU A 200 5.22 -20.06 -3.00
C LEU A 200 4.15 -20.48 -1.98
N GLU A 201 4.59 -21.06 -0.88
CA GLU A 201 3.73 -21.33 0.27
C GLU A 201 3.43 -20.04 1.04
N VAL A 202 2.54 -19.18 0.49
CA VAL A 202 2.13 -17.92 1.09
C VAL A 202 0.78 -18.08 1.76
N GLU A 203 0.68 -17.64 3.02
CA GLU A 203 -0.60 -17.53 3.72
C GLU A 203 -1.29 -16.24 3.30
N HIS A 204 -2.36 -16.36 2.49
CA HIS A 204 -3.20 -15.23 2.08
C HIS A 204 -4.29 -14.99 3.12
N ILE A 205 -4.18 -13.93 3.87
CA ILE A 205 -5.14 -13.54 4.91
C ILE A 205 -6.11 -12.51 4.34
N ASP A 206 -7.39 -12.89 4.22
CA ASP A 206 -8.46 -12.01 3.78
C ASP A 206 -9.04 -11.25 4.98
N ASP A 207 -8.58 -10.01 5.19
CA ASP A 207 -9.11 -9.14 6.23
C ASP A 207 -10.01 -8.07 5.62
N ARG A 208 -11.32 -8.25 5.78
CA ARG A 208 -12.34 -7.35 5.26
C ARG A 208 -12.39 -6.00 6.00
N ASN A 209 -11.75 -5.88 7.15
CA ASN A 209 -11.59 -4.59 7.81
C ASN A 209 -10.56 -3.69 7.12
N MET A 210 -9.76 -4.23 6.22
CA MET A 210 -8.84 -3.45 5.37
C MET A 210 -9.52 -2.83 4.14
N CYS A 211 -10.82 -3.04 3.94
CA CYS A 211 -11.56 -2.47 2.80
C CYS A 211 -12.99 -2.06 3.17
N CYS A 212 -13.14 -1.39 4.28
CA CYS A 212 -14.41 -0.78 4.64
C CYS A 212 -14.77 0.36 3.66
N GLY A 213 -16.07 0.62 3.54
CA GLY A 213 -16.54 1.85 2.89
C GLY A 213 -16.27 3.08 3.77
N THR A 214 -16.40 4.27 3.17
CA THR A 214 -16.43 5.54 3.91
C THR A 214 -17.76 5.67 4.68
N PRO A 215 -17.94 6.69 5.54
CA PRO A 215 -19.22 6.87 6.26
C PRO A 215 -20.43 6.81 5.31
N PRO A 216 -21.51 6.08 5.66
CA PRO A 216 -21.80 5.51 7.00
C PRO A 216 -21.27 4.08 7.22
N ASP A 217 -20.66 3.38 6.26
CA ASP A 217 -20.28 1.96 6.39
C ASP A 217 -19.29 1.73 7.54
N CYS A 218 -18.20 2.49 7.58
CA CYS A 218 -17.18 2.37 8.63
C CYS A 218 -17.74 2.71 10.03
N GLU A 219 -18.70 3.63 10.12
CA GLU A 219 -19.35 3.97 11.40
C GLU A 219 -20.20 2.82 11.91
N TRP A 220 -21.01 2.20 11.04
CA TRP A 220 -21.83 1.06 11.43
C TRP A 220 -20.98 -0.13 11.90
N LYS A 221 -19.85 -0.37 11.23
CA LYS A 221 -18.90 -1.41 11.62
C LYS A 221 -18.29 -1.12 12.99
N ALA A 222 -17.87 0.12 13.23
CA ALA A 222 -17.35 0.54 14.53
C ALA A 222 -18.38 0.39 15.65
N GLN A 223 -19.65 0.77 15.42
CA GLN A 223 -20.75 0.58 16.35
C GLN A 223 -21.02 -0.91 16.66
N ALA A 224 -20.78 -1.79 15.69
CA ALA A 224 -20.88 -3.23 15.86
C ALA A 224 -19.62 -3.86 16.53
N GLY A 225 -18.65 -3.05 16.96
CA GLY A 225 -17.41 -3.51 17.59
C GLY A 225 -16.31 -3.95 16.59
N ASN A 226 -16.51 -3.70 15.29
CA ASN A 226 -15.57 -4.04 14.24
C ASN A 226 -14.93 -2.76 13.67
N VAL A 227 -13.90 -2.24 14.34
CA VAL A 227 -13.19 -1.06 13.87
C VAL A 227 -12.46 -1.38 12.56
N CYS A 228 -12.68 -0.56 11.55
CA CYS A 228 -12.02 -0.71 10.26
C CYS A 228 -10.52 -0.43 10.37
N VAL A 229 -9.70 -1.27 9.74
CA VAL A 229 -8.26 -0.99 9.55
C VAL A 229 -8.08 0.12 8.53
N ALA A 230 -8.84 0.05 7.42
CA ALA A 230 -8.80 1.06 6.39
C ALA A 230 -10.18 1.27 5.75
N SER A 231 -10.40 2.51 5.27
CA SER A 231 -11.67 2.92 4.66
C SER A 231 -11.44 3.69 3.38
N PHE A 232 -12.20 3.33 2.32
CA PHE A 232 -12.20 3.98 1.01
C PHE A 232 -13.46 3.64 0.22
N ASP A 233 -13.74 4.38 -0.86
CA ASP A 233 -14.89 4.15 -1.73
C ASP A 233 -14.50 3.30 -2.94
N TRP A 234 -15.19 2.19 -3.14
CA TRP A 234 -14.95 1.30 -4.28
C TRP A 234 -15.23 1.97 -5.64
N SER A 235 -16.15 2.93 -5.67
CA SER A 235 -16.54 3.63 -6.91
C SER A 235 -15.43 4.48 -7.53
N CYS A 236 -14.53 5.00 -6.71
CA CYS A 236 -13.38 5.80 -7.15
C CYS A 236 -12.03 5.18 -6.81
N SER A 237 -12.04 3.97 -6.27
CA SER A 237 -10.85 3.21 -5.86
C SER A 237 -10.00 3.88 -4.78
N GLY A 238 -10.57 4.79 -4.01
CA GLY A 238 -9.99 5.57 -2.93
C GLY A 238 -11.06 6.44 -2.29
N ILE A 239 -10.72 7.43 -1.49
CA ILE A 239 -11.66 8.42 -0.99
C ILE A 239 -11.94 9.42 -2.11
N CYS A 240 -13.16 9.41 -2.66
CA CYS A 240 -13.56 10.36 -3.69
C CYS A 240 -13.37 11.79 -3.20
N LYS A 241 -12.55 12.60 -3.89
CA LYS A 241 -12.12 13.94 -3.48
C LYS A 241 -11.39 13.89 -2.12
N SER A 242 -10.35 13.08 -2.03
CA SER A 242 -9.60 12.81 -0.79
C SER A 242 -9.14 14.08 -0.08
N VAL A 243 -8.58 15.05 -0.81
CA VAL A 243 -8.12 16.33 -0.25
C VAL A 243 -9.19 17.04 0.58
N GLU A 244 -10.46 16.96 0.16
CA GLU A 244 -11.59 17.62 0.82
C GLU A 244 -12.22 16.74 1.90
N LYS A 245 -12.19 15.40 1.73
CA LYS A 245 -13.00 14.46 2.51
C LYS A 245 -12.24 13.60 3.50
N ILE A 246 -10.92 13.44 3.36
CA ILE A 246 -10.17 12.52 4.21
C ILE A 246 -10.29 12.89 5.70
N LYS A 247 -10.31 14.19 6.00
CA LYS A 247 -10.51 14.69 7.36
C LYS A 247 -11.89 14.32 7.91
N PHE A 248 -12.94 14.45 7.12
CA PHE A 248 -14.29 14.05 7.48
C PHE A 248 -14.37 12.54 7.76
N VAL A 249 -13.71 11.71 6.93
CA VAL A 249 -13.65 10.26 7.17
C VAL A 249 -12.90 9.96 8.46
N HIS A 250 -11.80 10.66 8.74
CA HIS A 250 -11.03 10.51 9.97
C HIS A 250 -11.85 10.87 11.21
N GLU A 251 -12.58 11.98 11.19
CA GLU A 251 -13.42 12.42 12.30
C GLU A 251 -14.55 11.42 12.64
N ARG A 252 -15.04 10.68 11.63
CA ARG A 252 -16.17 9.76 11.76
C ARG A 252 -15.76 8.29 12.00
N CYS A 253 -14.67 7.89 11.40
CA CYS A 253 -14.21 6.49 11.36
C CYS A 253 -12.82 6.27 11.98
N GLY A 254 -12.19 7.33 12.46
CA GLY A 254 -10.88 7.25 13.12
C GLY A 254 -10.98 6.60 14.50
N GLU A 255 -9.89 6.00 14.93
CA GLU A 255 -9.76 5.36 16.25
C GLU A 255 -9.40 6.35 17.40
N GLY A 256 -9.31 7.65 17.08
CA GLY A 256 -8.89 8.70 18.00
C GLY A 256 -7.37 8.82 18.16
N GLU A 257 -6.89 9.99 18.59
CA GLU A 257 -5.46 10.29 18.65
C GLU A 257 -4.66 9.44 19.66
N GLY A 258 -5.33 8.86 20.66
CA GLY A 258 -4.68 8.02 21.69
C GLY A 258 -4.53 6.55 21.32
N ALA A 259 -5.17 6.09 20.25
CA ALA A 259 -5.30 4.65 19.97
C ALA A 259 -3.97 3.98 19.60
N VAL A 260 -3.10 4.68 18.86
CA VAL A 260 -1.77 4.17 18.47
C VAL A 260 -0.89 3.93 19.71
N TRP A 261 -1.05 4.74 20.76
CA TRP A 261 -0.25 4.69 21.97
C TRP A 261 -0.75 3.66 22.99
N SER A 262 -2.00 3.23 22.89
CA SER A 262 -2.60 2.25 23.78
C SER A 262 -2.57 0.83 23.24
N ALA A 263 -2.16 0.64 22.01
CA ALA A 263 -2.02 -0.69 21.42
C ALA A 263 -0.91 -1.47 22.15
N LEU A 264 -1.31 -2.43 22.97
CA LEU A 264 -0.41 -3.38 23.64
C LEU A 264 -0.06 -4.49 22.64
N PHE A 265 1.22 -4.68 22.44
CA PHE A 265 1.79 -5.69 21.54
C PHE A 265 2.44 -6.83 22.31
#